data_e9ad312fce273d5354a9f2d2bed6344e
#
_entry.id   e9ad312fce273d5354a9f2d2bed6344e
#
_cell.length_a   1.000
_cell.length_b   1.000
_cell.length_c   1.000
_cell.angle_alpha   90.00
_cell.angle_beta   90.00
_cell.angle_gamma   90.00
#
_symmetry.space_group_name_H-M   'P 1'
#
loop_
_entity.id
_entity.type
_entity.pdbx_description
1 polymer ?
#
loop_
_entity_poly.entity_id
_entity_poly.type
_entity_poly.pdbx_seq_one_letter_code
_entity_poly.pdbx_strand_id
1 'polypeptide(L)'
;MPLIGRFNTLRVSKIVDFGVYVDAENFGQVLLPKRYVPDNAELGTDVNVFLYFDSESRLIATTLKPKVQVGECAYLKVAQINRVGAFMNWGLPKDLLVPYGQQPKTMEAEKSYVVYVYQDPYSELITASGKLRDFLRETNDNFELSQKVNLLICARTDLGYKAVINNTHMGMLFDSQLLQPVRIGQRLDGYIKTIREDGKIGLSVQLEGQASRDDLSTKIMRHIQENGGTSAVNDKSAPDDIYRLFQVSKGNFKKAV
;
A
#
# COMPACT_ATOMS: atom_id res chain seq x y z
N MET A 1 1.09 -3.15 23.26
CA MET A 1 -0.09 -4.01 23.05
C MET A 1 -0.04 -4.56 21.62
N PRO A 2 0.07 -5.87 21.43
CA PRO A 2 0.12 -6.49 20.12
C PRO A 2 -1.16 -6.27 19.33
N LEU A 3 -1.02 -6.19 17.98
CA LEU A 3 -2.13 -5.93 17.05
C LEU A 3 -2.31 -7.13 16.12
N ILE A 4 -3.51 -7.69 16.07
CA ILE A 4 -3.88 -8.72 15.11
C ILE A 4 -3.90 -8.12 13.70
N GLY A 5 -3.37 -8.86 12.72
CA GLY A 5 -3.25 -8.39 11.34
C GLY A 5 -2.13 -7.39 11.10
N ARG A 6 -1.17 -7.29 12.03
CA ARG A 6 0.01 -6.44 11.93
C ARG A 6 1.27 -7.16 12.39
N PHE A 7 2.42 -6.63 11.99
CA PHE A 7 3.70 -7.04 12.56
C PHE A 7 3.85 -6.53 13.99
N ASN A 8 4.36 -7.39 14.85
CA ASN A 8 4.63 -7.13 16.26
C ASN A 8 6.02 -7.69 16.60
N THR A 9 6.78 -7.00 17.42
CA THR A 9 8.00 -7.52 18.02
C THR A 9 7.63 -8.18 19.34
N LEU A 10 7.72 -9.51 19.40
CA LEU A 10 7.28 -10.31 20.56
C LEU A 10 8.42 -11.18 21.07
N ARG A 11 8.43 -11.41 22.38
CA ARG A 11 9.46 -12.22 23.04
C ARG A 11 9.14 -13.71 22.98
N VAL A 12 10.13 -14.54 22.66
CA VAL A 12 10.04 -15.99 22.75
C VAL A 12 9.93 -16.41 24.22
N SER A 13 8.78 -16.98 24.59
CA SER A 13 8.47 -17.39 25.96
C SER A 13 8.65 -18.88 26.23
N LYS A 14 8.60 -19.73 25.18
CA LYS A 14 8.77 -21.18 25.28
C LYS A 14 9.19 -21.77 23.95
N ILE A 15 10.07 -22.77 24.00
CA ILE A 15 10.50 -23.57 22.84
C ILE A 15 9.88 -24.96 22.94
N VAL A 16 9.35 -25.48 21.82
CA VAL A 16 8.74 -26.81 21.71
C VAL A 16 9.15 -27.46 20.37
N ASP A 17 8.94 -28.76 20.21
CA ASP A 17 9.38 -29.52 19.02
C ASP A 17 8.77 -29.02 17.69
N PHE A 18 7.55 -28.47 17.76
CA PHE A 18 6.79 -27.98 16.60
C PHE A 18 6.85 -26.46 16.40
N GLY A 19 7.65 -25.73 17.21
CA GLY A 19 7.84 -24.29 17.05
C GLY A 19 8.25 -23.58 18.34
N VAL A 20 7.95 -22.30 18.40
CA VAL A 20 8.13 -21.50 19.64
C VAL A 20 6.83 -20.77 19.98
N TYR A 21 6.60 -20.51 21.27
CA TYR A 21 5.56 -19.63 21.71
C TYR A 21 6.15 -18.23 21.93
N VAL A 22 5.45 -17.22 21.44
CA VAL A 22 5.76 -15.82 21.69
C VAL A 22 4.74 -15.23 22.65
N ASP A 23 5.18 -14.34 23.52
CA ASP A 23 4.32 -13.65 24.48
C ASP A 23 3.59 -12.50 23.76
N ALA A 24 2.31 -12.67 23.56
CA ALA A 24 1.43 -11.68 22.93
C ALA A 24 0.57 -10.93 23.98
N GLU A 25 1.07 -10.76 25.18
CA GLU A 25 0.42 -10.00 26.27
C GLU A 25 -1.03 -10.47 26.51
N ASN A 26 -2.02 -9.64 26.14
CA ASN A 26 -3.45 -9.92 26.35
C ASN A 26 -3.95 -11.15 25.57
N PHE A 27 -3.28 -11.53 24.50
CA PHE A 27 -3.61 -12.74 23.73
C PHE A 27 -2.92 -13.98 24.27
N GLY A 28 -2.11 -13.83 25.36
CA GLY A 28 -1.35 -14.91 25.95
C GLY A 28 -0.22 -15.42 25.06
N GLN A 29 0.08 -16.70 25.16
CA GLN A 29 1.13 -17.33 24.37
C GLN A 29 0.61 -17.73 23.00
N VAL A 30 1.20 -17.19 21.92
CA VAL A 30 0.84 -17.46 20.54
C VAL A 30 1.91 -18.32 19.88
N LEU A 31 1.51 -19.38 19.20
CA LEU A 31 2.42 -20.28 18.51
C LEU A 31 3.00 -19.64 17.24
N LEU A 32 4.31 -19.66 17.12
CA LEU A 32 5.05 -19.46 15.87
C LEU A 32 5.53 -20.87 15.40
N PRO A 33 4.92 -21.45 14.35
CA PRO A 33 5.27 -22.79 13.88
C PRO A 33 6.73 -22.90 13.44
N LYS A 34 7.34 -24.06 13.64
CA LYS A 34 8.77 -24.34 13.40
C LYS A 34 9.27 -23.85 12.04
N ARG A 35 8.48 -24.04 10.98
CA ARG A 35 8.82 -23.60 9.61
C ARG A 35 8.95 -22.07 9.43
N TYR A 36 8.52 -21.29 10.42
CA TYR A 36 8.57 -19.84 10.41
C TYR A 36 9.48 -19.28 11.52
N VAL A 37 10.09 -20.13 12.32
CA VAL A 37 11.01 -19.74 13.39
C VAL A 37 12.34 -19.33 12.76
N PRO A 38 12.85 -18.10 13.01
CA PRO A 38 14.19 -17.72 12.60
C PRO A 38 15.27 -18.55 13.31
N ASP A 39 16.40 -18.79 12.64
CA ASP A 39 17.49 -19.63 13.15
C ASP A 39 18.08 -19.11 14.48
N ASN A 40 17.98 -17.81 14.73
CA ASN A 40 18.47 -17.14 15.93
C ASN A 40 17.39 -16.96 17.03
N ALA A 41 16.25 -17.62 16.91
CA ALA A 41 15.17 -17.51 17.91
C ALA A 41 15.45 -18.41 19.12
N GLU A 42 15.97 -17.83 20.18
CA GLU A 42 16.21 -18.46 21.47
C GLU A 42 15.19 -17.99 22.52
N LEU A 43 15.13 -18.70 23.66
CA LEU A 43 14.27 -18.29 24.78
C LEU A 43 14.66 -16.88 25.25
N GLY A 44 13.66 -15.99 25.33
CA GLY A 44 13.84 -14.59 25.75
C GLY A 44 14.27 -13.63 24.63
N THR A 45 14.51 -14.11 23.39
CA THR A 45 14.79 -13.22 22.25
C THR A 45 13.51 -12.60 21.70
N ASP A 46 13.64 -11.40 21.14
CA ASP A 46 12.55 -10.71 20.48
C ASP A 46 12.52 -11.09 18.99
N VAL A 47 11.35 -11.50 18.51
CA VAL A 47 11.11 -11.86 17.10
C VAL A 47 10.02 -10.97 16.49
N ASN A 48 10.24 -10.54 15.24
CA ASN A 48 9.25 -9.76 14.51
C ASN A 48 8.30 -10.70 13.77
N VAL A 49 7.06 -10.77 14.21
CA VAL A 49 6.05 -11.71 13.71
C VAL A 49 4.75 -11.00 13.35
N PHE A 50 4.07 -11.54 12.36
CA PHE A 50 2.72 -11.15 11.98
C PHE A 50 1.71 -12.05 12.68
N LEU A 51 0.71 -11.45 13.35
CA LEU A 51 -0.35 -12.18 14.04
C LEU A 51 -1.59 -12.31 13.16
N TYR A 52 -2.07 -13.54 12.95
CA TYR A 52 -3.29 -13.78 12.16
C TYR A 52 -3.99 -15.05 12.63
N PHE A 53 -5.21 -15.31 12.12
CA PHE A 53 -5.95 -16.53 12.42
C PHE A 53 -5.71 -17.59 11.34
N ASP A 54 -5.36 -18.80 11.75
CA ASP A 54 -5.24 -19.96 10.85
C ASP A 54 -6.60 -20.47 10.34
N SER A 55 -6.59 -21.58 9.58
CA SER A 55 -7.82 -22.17 9.00
C SER A 55 -8.80 -22.66 10.06
N GLU A 56 -8.33 -22.96 11.27
CA GLU A 56 -9.13 -23.41 12.41
C GLU A 56 -9.55 -22.23 13.31
N SER A 57 -9.33 -20.99 12.86
CA SER A 57 -9.60 -19.76 13.62
C SER A 57 -8.80 -19.63 14.92
N ARG A 58 -7.62 -20.25 15.02
CA ARG A 58 -6.70 -20.07 16.14
C ARG A 58 -5.75 -18.93 15.82
N LEU A 59 -5.48 -18.07 16.80
CA LEU A 59 -4.47 -17.03 16.68
C LEU A 59 -3.08 -17.67 16.56
N ILE A 60 -2.34 -17.31 15.51
CA ILE A 60 -1.03 -17.87 15.17
C ILE A 60 -0.08 -16.76 14.72
N ALA A 61 1.20 -16.96 14.96
CA ALA A 61 2.27 -16.07 14.51
C ALA A 61 2.97 -16.62 13.27
N THR A 62 3.47 -15.72 12.43
CA THR A 62 4.31 -16.09 11.26
C THR A 62 5.35 -15.00 10.99
N THR A 63 6.50 -15.40 10.43
CA THR A 63 7.50 -14.46 9.87
C THR A 63 7.30 -14.18 8.38
N LEU A 64 6.30 -14.83 7.76
CA LEU A 64 5.92 -14.49 6.39
C LEU A 64 5.44 -13.05 6.30
N LYS A 65 5.77 -12.40 5.19
CA LYS A 65 5.35 -11.02 4.91
C LYS A 65 4.10 -11.03 4.04
N PRO A 66 2.91 -10.75 4.60
CA PRO A 66 1.71 -10.56 3.79
C PRO A 66 1.86 -9.34 2.88
N LYS A 67 1.11 -9.31 1.78
CA LYS A 67 1.09 -8.18 0.83
C LYS A 67 0.43 -6.92 1.40
N VAL A 68 -0.26 -7.05 2.53
CA VAL A 68 -1.07 -5.99 3.15
C VAL A 68 -1.32 -6.33 4.62
N GLN A 69 -1.47 -5.31 5.45
CA GLN A 69 -1.82 -5.42 6.87
C GLN A 69 -3.20 -4.81 7.15
N VAL A 70 -3.75 -5.07 8.32
CA VAL A 70 -4.98 -4.40 8.80
C VAL A 70 -4.76 -2.88 8.80
N GLY A 71 -5.75 -2.13 8.30
CA GLY A 71 -5.66 -0.67 8.14
C GLY A 71 -5.01 -0.22 6.82
N GLU A 72 -4.76 -1.14 5.89
CA GLU A 72 -4.14 -0.83 4.61
C GLU A 72 -4.99 -1.27 3.41
N CYS A 73 -4.73 -0.65 2.26
CA CYS A 73 -5.28 -1.06 0.98
C CYS A 73 -4.27 -1.84 0.15
N ALA A 74 -4.73 -2.84 -0.59
CA ALA A 74 -3.91 -3.54 -1.57
C ALA A 74 -4.72 -3.99 -2.79
N TYR A 75 -4.02 -4.20 -3.91
CA TYR A 75 -4.55 -4.82 -5.11
C TYR A 75 -4.25 -6.31 -5.07
N LEU A 76 -5.27 -7.11 -4.80
CA LEU A 76 -5.14 -8.55 -4.56
C LEU A 76 -5.91 -9.36 -5.58
N LYS A 77 -5.40 -10.53 -5.92
CA LYS A 77 -6.02 -11.49 -6.82
C LYS A 77 -6.96 -12.41 -6.05
N VAL A 78 -8.16 -12.62 -6.58
CA VAL A 78 -9.11 -13.61 -6.09
C VAL A 78 -8.60 -15.00 -6.45
N ALA A 79 -8.29 -15.82 -5.45
CA ALA A 79 -7.87 -17.20 -5.61
C ALA A 79 -9.07 -18.14 -5.81
N GLN A 80 -10.14 -17.93 -5.04
CA GLN A 80 -11.33 -18.75 -5.12
C GLN A 80 -12.58 -18.00 -4.65
N ILE A 81 -13.74 -18.51 -5.01
CA ILE A 81 -15.04 -18.00 -4.59
C ILE A 81 -15.85 -19.16 -4.02
N ASN A 82 -16.56 -18.90 -2.95
CA ASN A 82 -17.50 -19.87 -2.37
C ASN A 82 -18.79 -19.19 -1.91
N ARG A 83 -19.64 -19.91 -1.14
CA ARG A 83 -20.95 -19.42 -0.68
C ARG A 83 -20.91 -18.20 0.27
N VAL A 84 -19.76 -17.87 0.87
CA VAL A 84 -19.63 -16.74 1.82
C VAL A 84 -18.97 -15.51 1.18
N GLY A 85 -18.22 -15.67 0.09
CA GLY A 85 -17.56 -14.57 -0.59
C GLY A 85 -16.39 -14.97 -1.45
N ALA A 86 -15.55 -14.01 -1.76
CA ALA A 86 -14.29 -14.17 -2.49
C ALA A 86 -13.12 -14.31 -1.51
N PHE A 87 -12.19 -15.19 -1.81
CA PHE A 87 -10.96 -15.40 -1.06
C PHE A 87 -9.78 -14.90 -1.87
N MET A 88 -9.00 -14.01 -1.29
CA MET A 88 -7.91 -13.32 -1.97
C MET A 88 -6.54 -13.79 -1.47
N ASN A 89 -5.64 -14.02 -2.41
CA ASN A 89 -4.25 -14.33 -2.11
C ASN A 89 -3.51 -13.07 -1.61
N TRP A 90 -3.29 -13.00 -0.31
CA TRP A 90 -2.55 -11.93 0.34
C TRP A 90 -1.16 -12.33 0.84
N GLY A 91 -0.69 -13.52 0.45
CA GLY A 91 0.66 -13.99 0.74
C GLY A 91 0.80 -14.88 1.98
N LEU A 92 -0.29 -15.18 2.68
CA LEU A 92 -0.33 -16.12 3.79
C LEU A 92 -1.06 -17.40 3.40
N PRO A 93 -0.84 -18.54 4.14
CA PRO A 93 -1.47 -19.83 3.84
C PRO A 93 -3.00 -19.80 3.85
N LYS A 94 -3.61 -19.01 4.73
CA LYS A 94 -5.06 -18.77 4.74
C LYS A 94 -5.37 -17.55 3.90
N ASP A 95 -6.17 -17.70 2.86
CA ASP A 95 -6.63 -16.60 2.02
C ASP A 95 -7.49 -15.59 2.79
N LEU A 96 -7.47 -14.36 2.35
CA LEU A 96 -8.21 -13.25 2.94
C LEU A 96 -9.63 -13.19 2.39
N LEU A 97 -10.64 -13.28 3.25
CA LEU A 97 -12.05 -13.25 2.87
C LEU A 97 -12.52 -11.82 2.55
N VAL A 98 -13.26 -11.69 1.44
CA VAL A 98 -14.11 -10.54 1.11
C VAL A 98 -15.57 -11.04 1.07
N PRO A 99 -16.37 -10.86 2.13
CA PRO A 99 -17.76 -11.28 2.14
C PRO A 99 -18.56 -10.64 1.01
N TYR A 100 -19.62 -11.30 0.51
CA TYR A 100 -20.46 -10.72 -0.54
C TYR A 100 -21.01 -9.34 -0.18
N GLY A 101 -21.39 -9.13 1.07
CA GLY A 101 -21.83 -7.82 1.58
C GLY A 101 -20.77 -6.72 1.52
N GLN A 102 -19.50 -7.08 1.41
CA GLN A 102 -18.34 -6.17 1.31
C GLN A 102 -17.83 -5.99 -0.13
N GLN A 103 -18.52 -6.54 -1.11
CA GLN A 103 -18.20 -6.41 -2.53
C GLN A 103 -19.09 -5.33 -3.17
N PRO A 104 -18.53 -4.27 -3.77
CA PRO A 104 -19.33 -3.26 -4.50
C PRO A 104 -19.95 -3.83 -5.79
N LYS A 105 -19.28 -4.83 -6.37
CA LYS A 105 -19.74 -5.70 -7.46
C LYS A 105 -19.25 -7.10 -7.15
N THR A 106 -20.01 -8.11 -7.58
CA THR A 106 -19.58 -9.52 -7.45
C THR A 106 -18.18 -9.70 -8.01
N MET A 107 -17.28 -10.17 -7.16
CA MET A 107 -15.89 -10.44 -7.56
C MET A 107 -15.84 -11.78 -8.31
N GLU A 108 -14.90 -11.87 -9.24
CA GLU A 108 -14.69 -13.03 -10.09
C GLU A 108 -13.34 -13.68 -9.78
N ALA A 109 -13.28 -15.01 -9.84
CA ALA A 109 -12.04 -15.75 -9.66
C ALA A 109 -10.98 -15.30 -10.71
N GLU A 110 -9.72 -15.38 -10.34
CA GLU A 110 -8.55 -14.98 -11.14
C GLU A 110 -8.45 -13.47 -11.44
N LYS A 111 -9.50 -12.67 -11.17
CA LYS A 111 -9.43 -11.21 -11.28
C LYS A 111 -8.85 -10.56 -10.01
N SER A 112 -8.34 -9.36 -10.16
CA SER A 112 -7.75 -8.61 -9.04
C SER A 112 -8.56 -7.35 -8.74
N TYR A 113 -8.64 -7.00 -7.46
CA TYR A 113 -9.41 -5.86 -6.96
C TYR A 113 -8.63 -5.12 -5.88
N VAL A 114 -8.86 -3.81 -5.77
CA VAL A 114 -8.36 -3.05 -4.63
C VAL A 114 -9.31 -3.24 -3.46
N VAL A 115 -8.77 -3.65 -2.33
CA VAL A 115 -9.50 -3.89 -1.09
C VAL A 115 -8.82 -3.20 0.08
N TYR A 116 -9.61 -2.84 1.09
CA TYR A 116 -9.15 -2.40 2.40
C TYR A 116 -9.23 -3.55 3.37
N VAL A 117 -8.19 -3.77 4.16
CA VAL A 117 -8.13 -4.86 5.15
C VAL A 117 -8.44 -4.32 6.54
N TYR A 118 -9.34 -4.99 7.24
CA TYR A 118 -9.77 -4.61 8.58
C TYR A 118 -10.00 -5.84 9.46
N GLN A 119 -10.03 -5.62 10.77
CA GLN A 119 -10.50 -6.62 11.70
C GLN A 119 -12.01 -6.42 11.89
N ASP A 120 -12.78 -7.44 11.56
CA ASP A 120 -14.24 -7.38 11.68
C ASP A 120 -14.63 -7.30 13.15
N PRO A 121 -15.42 -6.28 13.58
CA PRO A 121 -15.70 -6.03 14.98
C PRO A 121 -16.60 -7.09 15.64
N TYR A 122 -17.27 -7.93 14.86
CA TYR A 122 -18.18 -8.97 15.38
C TYR A 122 -17.51 -10.34 15.44
N SER A 123 -16.82 -10.72 14.37
CA SER A 123 -16.12 -12.01 14.33
C SER A 123 -14.68 -11.94 14.83
N GLU A 124 -14.14 -10.73 14.98
CA GLU A 124 -12.73 -10.45 15.30
C GLU A 124 -11.72 -10.97 14.25
N LEU A 125 -12.21 -11.58 13.17
CA LEU A 125 -11.36 -12.10 12.10
C LEU A 125 -10.86 -10.99 11.18
N ILE A 126 -9.68 -11.20 10.60
CA ILE A 126 -9.15 -10.32 9.56
C ILE A 126 -9.96 -10.54 8.29
N THR A 127 -10.54 -9.47 7.78
CA THR A 127 -11.47 -9.46 6.66
C THR A 127 -11.11 -8.31 5.71
N ALA A 128 -11.54 -8.37 4.45
CA ALA A 128 -11.33 -7.27 3.52
C ALA A 128 -12.64 -6.78 2.91
N SER A 129 -12.64 -5.53 2.46
CA SER A 129 -13.75 -4.87 1.81
C SER A 129 -13.32 -4.20 0.50
N GLY A 130 -14.10 -4.39 -0.55
CA GLY A 130 -14.00 -3.60 -1.78
C GLY A 130 -14.76 -2.27 -1.70
N LYS A 131 -15.59 -2.07 -0.66
CA LYS A 131 -16.32 -0.82 -0.39
C LYS A 131 -15.42 0.20 0.28
N LEU A 132 -14.41 0.70 -0.43
CA LEU A 132 -13.35 1.55 0.11
C LEU A 132 -13.88 2.82 0.81
N ARG A 133 -15.03 3.34 0.38
CA ARG A 133 -15.66 4.53 0.98
C ARG A 133 -16.11 4.36 2.42
N ASP A 134 -16.34 3.13 2.86
CA ASP A 134 -16.76 2.83 4.22
C ASP A 134 -15.58 2.96 5.21
N PHE A 135 -14.35 2.99 4.70
CA PHE A 135 -13.10 2.97 5.48
C PHE A 135 -12.19 4.18 5.22
N LEU A 136 -12.33 4.82 4.06
CA LEU A 136 -11.45 5.92 3.63
C LEU A 136 -12.23 7.23 3.58
N ARG A 137 -11.61 8.31 4.06
CA ARG A 137 -12.19 9.64 4.02
C ARG A 137 -12.15 10.20 2.60
N GLU A 138 -13.23 10.83 2.15
CA GLU A 138 -13.28 11.53 0.85
C GLU A 138 -12.93 13.02 0.97
N THR A 139 -12.83 13.54 2.19
CA THR A 139 -12.52 14.95 2.47
C THR A 139 -11.21 15.11 3.21
N ASN A 140 -10.53 16.20 2.94
CA ASN A 140 -9.27 16.53 3.61
C ASN A 140 -9.52 16.95 5.06
N ASP A 141 -8.70 16.45 5.96
CA ASP A 141 -8.65 16.86 7.37
C ASP A 141 -7.23 17.23 7.85
N ASN A 142 -6.18 16.86 7.10
CA ASN A 142 -4.81 17.04 7.56
C ASN A 142 -3.73 17.06 6.46
N PHE A 143 -4.10 17.10 5.17
CA PHE A 143 -3.13 17.27 4.09
C PHE A 143 -2.96 18.74 3.71
N GLU A 144 -1.73 19.06 3.30
CA GLU A 144 -1.35 20.37 2.79
C GLU A 144 -1.12 20.32 1.27
N LEU A 145 -1.24 21.48 0.62
CA LEU A 145 -0.91 21.59 -0.81
C LEU A 145 0.56 21.25 -1.06
N SER A 146 0.82 20.57 -2.16
CA SER A 146 2.16 20.07 -2.56
C SER A 146 2.74 19.00 -1.64
N GLN A 147 2.03 18.53 -0.62
CA GLN A 147 2.46 17.42 0.22
C GLN A 147 2.63 16.16 -0.61
N LYS A 148 3.81 15.51 -0.47
CA LYS A 148 4.09 14.20 -1.07
C LYS A 148 3.30 13.11 -0.36
N VAL A 149 2.67 12.23 -1.14
CA VAL A 149 1.81 11.13 -0.65
C VAL A 149 2.01 9.87 -1.49
N ASN A 150 1.74 8.72 -0.88
CA ASN A 150 1.67 7.44 -1.60
C ASN A 150 0.26 7.23 -2.15
N LEU A 151 0.17 6.89 -3.43
CA LEU A 151 -1.08 6.64 -4.12
C LEU A 151 -1.21 5.17 -4.52
N LEU A 152 -2.42 4.63 -4.37
CA LEU A 152 -2.83 3.35 -4.96
C LEU A 152 -4.03 3.62 -5.87
N ILE A 153 -3.86 3.44 -7.16
CA ILE A 153 -4.94 3.64 -8.14
C ILE A 153 -6.01 2.57 -7.93
N CYS A 154 -7.25 2.98 -7.64
CA CYS A 154 -8.31 2.05 -7.25
C CYS A 154 -9.50 1.95 -8.22
N ALA A 155 -9.77 2.98 -9.02
CA ALA A 155 -10.86 2.95 -9.98
C ALA A 155 -10.63 3.92 -11.14
N ARG A 156 -11.18 3.61 -12.31
CA ARG A 156 -11.29 4.52 -13.45
C ARG A 156 -12.62 5.30 -13.37
N THR A 157 -12.61 6.57 -13.77
CA THR A 157 -13.78 7.43 -13.91
C THR A 157 -13.70 8.17 -15.26
N ASP A 158 -14.75 8.87 -15.64
CA ASP A 158 -14.76 9.67 -16.89
C ASP A 158 -13.76 10.82 -16.88
N LEU A 159 -13.38 11.32 -15.70
CA LEU A 159 -12.47 12.45 -15.52
C LEU A 159 -11.01 12.05 -15.23
N GLY A 160 -10.76 10.77 -14.99
CA GLY A 160 -9.45 10.29 -14.56
C GLY A 160 -9.54 9.06 -13.67
N TYR A 161 -8.75 9.02 -12.61
CA TYR A 161 -8.66 7.89 -11.70
C TYR A 161 -8.93 8.30 -10.26
N LYS A 162 -9.66 7.45 -9.53
CA LYS A 162 -9.66 7.50 -8.07
C LYS A 162 -8.41 6.81 -7.54
N ALA A 163 -7.79 7.42 -6.54
CA ALA A 163 -6.64 6.85 -5.85
C ALA A 163 -6.83 6.90 -4.33
N VAL A 164 -6.35 5.85 -3.67
CA VAL A 164 -6.20 5.82 -2.21
C VAL A 164 -4.94 6.60 -1.85
N ILE A 165 -5.02 7.47 -0.86
CA ILE A 165 -3.94 8.31 -0.35
C ILE A 165 -3.51 7.77 1.00
N ASN A 166 -2.26 7.32 1.15
CA ASN A 166 -1.65 6.86 2.41
C ASN A 166 -2.51 5.86 3.21
N ASN A 167 -3.34 5.05 2.54
CA ASN A 167 -4.32 4.11 3.12
C ASN A 167 -5.43 4.76 3.98
N THR A 168 -5.59 6.07 3.98
CA THR A 168 -6.50 6.80 4.87
C THR A 168 -7.56 7.61 4.14
N HIS A 169 -7.25 8.12 2.94
CA HIS A 169 -8.13 9.00 2.18
C HIS A 169 -8.28 8.55 0.74
N MET A 170 -9.25 9.15 0.05
CA MET A 170 -9.45 9.02 -1.39
C MET A 170 -9.32 10.39 -2.07
N GLY A 171 -8.66 10.41 -3.23
CA GLY A 171 -8.54 11.60 -4.06
C GLY A 171 -8.76 11.30 -5.54
N MET A 172 -8.84 12.36 -6.34
CA MET A 172 -9.00 12.30 -7.78
C MET A 172 -7.70 12.68 -8.48
N LEU A 173 -7.20 11.80 -9.31
CA LEU A 173 -6.09 12.04 -10.23
C LEU A 173 -6.68 12.24 -11.63
N PHE A 174 -6.74 13.46 -12.10
CA PHE A 174 -7.31 13.82 -13.41
C PHE A 174 -6.41 13.38 -14.56
N ASP A 175 -7.00 13.01 -15.70
CA ASP A 175 -6.22 12.61 -16.90
C ASP A 175 -5.24 13.69 -17.34
N SER A 176 -5.59 14.97 -17.19
CA SER A 176 -4.71 16.11 -17.50
C SER A 176 -3.44 16.19 -16.62
N GLN A 177 -3.40 15.46 -15.51
CA GLN A 177 -2.26 15.40 -14.60
C GLN A 177 -1.34 14.19 -14.87
N LEU A 178 -1.74 13.34 -15.80
CA LEU A 178 -0.99 12.13 -16.16
C LEU A 178 -0.05 12.42 -17.33
N LEU A 179 1.20 12.02 -17.22
CA LEU A 179 2.16 12.01 -18.33
C LEU A 179 2.10 10.69 -19.11
N GLN A 180 1.71 9.63 -18.43
CA GLN A 180 1.54 8.29 -18.99
C GLN A 180 0.30 7.63 -18.39
N PRO A 181 -0.32 6.69 -19.11
CA PRO A 181 -1.45 5.92 -18.57
C PRO A 181 -1.07 5.16 -17.31
N VAL A 182 -1.92 5.23 -16.29
CA VAL A 182 -1.80 4.44 -15.07
C VAL A 182 -2.80 3.28 -15.09
N ARG A 183 -2.56 2.26 -14.27
CA ARG A 183 -3.41 1.06 -14.16
C ARG A 183 -4.02 0.93 -12.77
N ILE A 184 -5.21 0.37 -12.68
CA ILE A 184 -5.80 -0.02 -11.39
C ILE A 184 -4.84 -0.99 -10.69
N GLY A 185 -4.60 -0.77 -9.41
CA GLY A 185 -3.64 -1.52 -8.60
C GLY A 185 -2.21 -0.97 -8.63
N GLN A 186 -1.91 0.00 -9.48
CA GLN A 186 -0.60 0.64 -9.52
C GLN A 186 -0.39 1.50 -8.29
N ARG A 187 0.79 1.35 -7.65
CA ARG A 187 1.29 2.25 -6.60
C ARG A 187 2.26 3.24 -7.22
N LEU A 188 2.16 4.48 -6.80
CA LEU A 188 3.05 5.56 -7.24
C LEU A 188 3.11 6.67 -6.19
N ASP A 189 4.18 7.45 -6.23
CA ASP A 189 4.25 8.70 -5.50
C ASP A 189 3.42 9.77 -6.21
N GLY A 190 2.76 10.61 -5.44
CA GLY A 190 2.02 11.77 -5.93
C GLY A 190 2.02 12.90 -4.94
N TYR A 191 1.29 13.94 -5.27
CA TYR A 191 1.22 15.19 -4.49
C TYR A 191 -0.23 15.66 -4.37
N ILE A 192 -0.55 16.28 -3.26
CA ILE A 192 -1.82 17.00 -3.07
C ILE A 192 -1.76 18.28 -3.93
N LYS A 193 -2.57 18.32 -4.99
CA LYS A 193 -2.59 19.44 -5.92
C LYS A 193 -3.59 20.50 -5.51
N THR A 194 -4.80 20.09 -5.18
CA THR A 194 -5.89 20.98 -4.80
C THR A 194 -6.69 20.39 -3.66
N ILE A 195 -7.17 21.25 -2.78
CA ILE A 195 -8.17 20.94 -1.77
C ILE A 195 -9.34 21.87 -2.08
N ARG A 196 -10.48 21.27 -2.47
CA ARG A 196 -11.67 22.02 -2.83
C ARG A 196 -12.39 22.53 -1.59
N GLU A 197 -13.30 23.49 -1.75
CA GLU A 197 -14.15 24.01 -0.65
C GLU A 197 -15.02 22.90 -0.01
N ASP A 198 -15.44 21.90 -0.80
CA ASP A 198 -16.13 20.70 -0.30
C ASP A 198 -15.19 19.66 0.34
N GLY A 199 -13.92 20.02 0.54
CA GLY A 199 -12.88 19.17 1.13
C GLY A 199 -12.30 18.11 0.21
N LYS A 200 -12.81 17.92 -1.01
CA LYS A 200 -12.30 16.87 -1.91
C LYS A 200 -10.88 17.16 -2.38
N ILE A 201 -10.09 16.10 -2.50
CA ILE A 201 -8.65 16.14 -2.77
C ILE A 201 -8.39 15.87 -4.25
N GLY A 202 -7.77 16.84 -4.92
CA GLY A 202 -7.21 16.66 -6.25
C GLY A 202 -5.72 16.34 -6.16
N LEU A 203 -5.29 15.38 -6.99
CA LEU A 203 -3.95 14.80 -6.98
C LEU A 203 -3.17 15.16 -8.24
N SER A 204 -1.85 15.17 -8.15
CA SER A 204 -0.92 15.23 -9.27
C SER A 204 0.18 14.20 -9.10
N VAL A 205 0.73 13.69 -10.20
CA VAL A 205 1.95 12.86 -10.21
C VAL A 205 3.23 13.71 -10.30
N GLN A 206 3.08 15.03 -10.38
CA GLN A 206 4.18 15.99 -10.44
C GLN A 206 3.98 17.10 -9.44
N LEU A 207 5.08 17.55 -8.83
CA LEU A 207 5.14 18.82 -8.12
C LEU A 207 5.00 19.97 -9.13
N GLU A 208 4.20 20.98 -8.80
CA GLU A 208 4.07 22.22 -9.59
C GLU A 208 4.78 23.39 -8.88
N GLY A 209 5.27 24.35 -9.67
CA GLY A 209 5.85 25.59 -9.15
C GLY A 209 7.34 25.55 -8.80
N GLN A 210 7.78 26.41 -7.88
CA GLN A 210 9.19 26.58 -7.50
C GLN A 210 9.74 25.31 -6.82
N ALA A 211 8.98 24.69 -5.92
CA ALA A 211 9.38 23.46 -5.25
C ALA A 211 9.66 22.29 -6.24
N SER A 212 8.91 22.22 -7.34
CA SER A 212 9.18 21.27 -8.42
C SER A 212 10.51 21.52 -9.13
N ARG A 213 10.86 22.80 -9.32
CA ARG A 213 12.12 23.17 -9.98
C ARG A 213 13.31 22.85 -9.07
N ASP A 214 13.22 23.20 -7.79
CA ASP A 214 14.30 23.01 -6.82
C ASP A 214 14.57 21.50 -6.60
N ASP A 215 13.53 20.66 -6.48
CA ASP A 215 13.68 19.21 -6.39
C ASP A 215 14.26 18.62 -7.68
N LEU A 216 13.79 19.08 -8.85
CA LEU A 216 14.27 18.61 -10.14
C LEU A 216 15.72 19.05 -10.41
N SER A 217 16.08 20.30 -10.10
CA SER A 217 17.46 20.79 -10.22
C SER A 217 18.40 19.98 -9.30
N THR A 218 17.97 19.66 -8.09
CA THR A 218 18.74 18.81 -7.18
C THR A 218 18.93 17.40 -7.73
N LYS A 219 17.90 16.81 -8.34
CA LYS A 219 17.99 15.48 -9.00
C LYS A 219 18.92 15.51 -10.20
N ILE A 220 18.84 16.55 -11.02
CA ILE A 220 19.73 16.72 -12.20
C ILE A 220 21.17 16.88 -11.74
N MET A 221 21.45 17.70 -10.73
CA MET A 221 22.79 17.90 -10.20
C MET A 221 23.37 16.59 -9.62
N ARG A 222 22.58 15.83 -8.86
CA ARG A 222 23.00 14.53 -8.36
C ARG A 222 23.33 13.56 -9.50
N HIS A 223 22.45 13.46 -10.51
CA HIS A 223 22.68 12.61 -11.67
C HIS A 223 23.97 13.00 -12.42
N ILE A 224 24.25 14.28 -12.61
CA ILE A 224 25.49 14.77 -13.22
C ILE A 224 26.71 14.37 -12.37
N GLN A 225 26.64 14.53 -11.05
CA GLN A 225 27.73 14.14 -10.13
C GLN A 225 28.02 12.64 -10.16
N GLU A 226 26.98 11.81 -10.14
CA GLU A 226 27.07 10.34 -10.20
C GLU A 226 27.61 9.83 -11.55
N ASN A 227 27.44 10.60 -12.62
CA ASN A 227 27.91 10.25 -13.99
C ASN A 227 29.15 11.04 -14.43
N GLY A 228 30.03 11.40 -13.49
CA GLY A 228 31.34 12.00 -13.79
C GLY A 228 31.28 13.42 -14.34
N GLY A 229 30.26 14.19 -13.96
CA GLY A 229 30.10 15.60 -14.36
C GLY A 229 29.35 15.82 -15.67
N THR A 230 28.79 14.77 -16.26
CA THR A 230 28.04 14.85 -17.53
C THR A 230 26.65 14.22 -17.42
N SER A 231 25.73 14.62 -18.30
CA SER A 231 24.41 13.99 -18.42
C SER A 231 24.17 13.50 -19.86
N ALA A 232 23.59 12.32 -20.00
CA ALA A 232 23.18 11.77 -21.30
C ALA A 232 22.02 12.56 -21.95
N VAL A 233 21.31 13.38 -21.19
CA VAL A 233 20.19 14.20 -21.67
C VAL A 233 20.42 15.67 -21.37
N ASN A 234 19.89 16.52 -22.29
CA ASN A 234 19.90 17.97 -22.21
C ASN A 234 18.55 18.55 -22.65
N ASP A 235 18.42 19.88 -22.70
CA ASP A 235 17.20 20.58 -23.06
C ASP A 235 16.69 20.28 -24.49
N LYS A 236 17.56 19.75 -25.39
CA LYS A 236 17.24 19.37 -26.75
C LYS A 236 16.86 17.90 -26.91
N SER A 237 17.14 17.06 -25.92
CA SER A 237 16.84 15.62 -25.92
C SER A 237 15.36 15.31 -26.15
N ALA A 238 15.05 14.10 -26.63
CA ALA A 238 13.67 13.68 -26.85
C ALA A 238 12.89 13.64 -25.50
N PRO A 239 11.58 13.92 -25.52
CA PRO A 239 10.74 13.91 -24.30
C PRO A 239 10.80 12.57 -23.55
N ASP A 240 10.86 11.47 -24.29
CA ASP A 240 10.88 10.10 -23.70
C ASP A 240 12.19 9.81 -22.96
N ASP A 241 13.32 10.33 -23.44
CA ASP A 241 14.62 10.15 -22.78
C ASP A 241 14.69 10.95 -21.48
N ILE A 242 14.18 12.18 -21.49
CA ILE A 242 14.08 13.03 -20.32
C ILE A 242 13.14 12.39 -19.29
N TYR A 243 11.99 11.89 -19.74
CA TYR A 243 11.04 11.23 -18.87
C TYR A 243 11.61 9.95 -18.24
N ARG A 244 12.33 9.15 -19.02
CA ARG A 244 12.96 7.90 -18.53
C ARG A 244 13.93 8.15 -17.38
N LEU A 245 14.71 9.22 -17.44
CA LEU A 245 15.73 9.56 -16.42
C LEU A 245 15.17 10.32 -15.23
N PHE A 246 14.30 11.31 -15.47
CA PHE A 246 13.89 12.27 -14.44
C PHE A 246 12.40 12.22 -14.11
N GLN A 247 11.60 11.43 -14.83
CA GLN A 247 10.15 11.26 -14.64
C GLN A 247 9.36 12.59 -14.72
N VAL A 248 9.83 13.52 -15.56
CA VAL A 248 9.21 14.84 -15.77
C VAL A 248 8.98 15.14 -17.25
N SER A 249 8.10 16.11 -17.54
CA SER A 249 7.92 16.60 -18.91
C SER A 249 9.15 17.40 -19.38
N LYS A 250 9.39 17.42 -20.71
CA LYS A 250 10.44 18.24 -21.30
C LYS A 250 10.31 19.73 -20.96
N GLY A 251 9.07 20.24 -20.80
CA GLY A 251 8.82 21.63 -20.41
C GLY A 251 9.29 21.91 -18.97
N ASN A 252 9.07 21.00 -18.06
CA ASN A 252 9.54 21.14 -16.67
C ASN A 252 11.06 20.98 -16.58
N PHE A 253 11.64 20.02 -17.35
CA PHE A 253 13.10 19.87 -17.42
C PHE A 253 13.79 21.15 -17.90
N LYS A 254 13.31 21.77 -19.00
CA LYS A 254 13.83 23.05 -19.52
C LYS A 254 13.78 24.23 -18.54
N LYS A 255 12.86 24.19 -17.58
CA LYS A 255 12.75 25.24 -16.56
C LYS A 255 13.67 25.02 -15.37
N ALA A 256 14.25 23.83 -15.23
CA ALA A 256 15.09 23.41 -14.11
C ALA A 256 16.59 23.36 -14.46
N VAL A 257 16.91 23.33 -15.76
CA VAL A 257 18.26 23.44 -16.33
C VAL A 257 18.52 24.88 -16.74
#